data_7876c05a746e6f8f7797073c3fb2339e
#
_entry.id   7876c05a746e6f8f7797073c3fb2339e
#
_cell.length_a   1.000
_cell.length_b   1.000
_cell.length_c   1.000
_cell.angle_alpha   90.00
_cell.angle_beta   90.00
_cell.angle_gamma   90.00
#
_symmetry.space_group_name_H-M   'P 1'
#
loop_
_entity.id
_entity.type
_entity.pdbx_description
1 polymer ?
#
loop_
_entity_poly.entity_id
_entity_poly.type
_entity_poly.pdbx_seq_one_letter_code
_entity_poly.pdbx_strand_id
1 'polypeptide(L)'
;MELVAGEPITAWCDARRLPVERRLGLFLQVCAAVHAAHQQLVVHRDLKPGNILVADDGTVKLLDFGIAKLLADDAGGGAADAGATLAGALAFTPDYAAPEQVRGEPVRTTADVHALGVLLHELLAGRRPFDLGGRTRAEMERVLATEVPPPPSVRIDAARAALLGEPSAARARSRVAGDLDAIVAMALRKEPERRYASAAELARDVRLHLARQPVTARADGVAYRLGRFVRRRWRETAAVVLVVASLAGALAVSTAQRRRADAERAEAERQRQRAEAVTTFLTTMLGSADPRTRGRDVTVREVLDSAAVQADTLRATPAIESAVRTAIGSTYIELGMYDAAVAQLERDVAARRRAEPAGSFGLGTAISRLALAHEYAGRYAVADSLLRQSAAVFAVHPPPDPVE
;
A
#
# COMPACT_ATOMS: atom_id res chain seq x y z
N MET A 1 1.73 62.29 6.79
CA MET A 1 1.54 60.87 7.10
C MET A 1 0.08 60.69 7.50
N GLU A 2 -0.58 59.70 6.94
CA GLU A 2 -1.93 59.30 7.38
C GLU A 2 -1.81 58.63 8.77
N LEU A 3 -2.66 59.08 9.73
CA LEU A 3 -2.75 58.40 11.03
C LEU A 3 -3.49 57.08 10.85
N VAL A 4 -2.82 55.96 10.97
CA VAL A 4 -3.44 54.66 10.86
C VAL A 4 -3.89 54.19 12.24
N ALA A 5 -5.21 54.13 12.46
CA ALA A 5 -5.76 53.47 13.63
C ALA A 5 -5.77 51.95 13.40
N GLY A 6 -5.14 51.18 14.29
CA GLY A 6 -5.07 49.73 14.19
C GLY A 6 -4.18 49.11 15.28
N GLU A 7 -4.26 47.80 15.43
CA GLU A 7 -3.45 47.02 16.37
C GLU A 7 -2.36 46.24 15.63
N PRO A 8 -1.19 45.98 16.23
CA PRO A 8 -0.17 45.10 15.65
C PRO A 8 -0.77 43.74 15.29
N ILE A 9 -0.42 43.20 14.12
CA ILE A 9 -1.03 42.00 13.54
C ILE A 9 -1.01 40.78 14.50
N THR A 10 0.06 40.56 15.27
CA THR A 10 0.14 39.50 16.23
C THR A 10 -0.82 39.68 17.40
N ALA A 11 -0.86 40.88 17.97
CA ALA A 11 -1.78 41.26 19.06
C ALA A 11 -3.25 41.11 18.62
N TRP A 12 -3.57 41.68 17.44
CA TRP A 12 -4.92 41.63 16.84
C TRP A 12 -5.41 40.18 16.63
N CYS A 13 -4.52 39.30 16.12
CA CYS A 13 -4.83 37.90 15.93
C CYS A 13 -5.05 37.16 17.26
N ASP A 14 -4.22 37.43 18.28
CA ASP A 14 -4.27 36.76 19.56
C ASP A 14 -5.44 37.19 20.41
N ALA A 15 -5.75 38.51 20.46
CA ALA A 15 -6.91 39.05 21.17
C ALA A 15 -8.23 38.44 20.65
N ARG A 16 -8.31 38.17 19.34
CA ARG A 16 -9.51 37.60 18.69
C ARG A 16 -9.46 36.07 18.54
N ARG A 17 -8.41 35.42 19.08
CA ARG A 17 -8.18 33.96 19.02
C ARG A 17 -8.37 33.41 17.62
N LEU A 18 -7.81 34.09 16.62
CA LEU A 18 -8.01 33.71 15.22
C LEU A 18 -7.40 32.36 14.90
N PRO A 19 -8.15 31.49 14.20
CA PRO A 19 -7.63 30.21 13.71
C PRO A 19 -6.53 30.42 12.67
N VAL A 20 -5.73 29.36 12.43
CA VAL A 20 -4.59 29.39 11.53
C VAL A 20 -4.97 29.96 10.16
N GLU A 21 -6.07 29.52 9.57
CA GLU A 21 -6.51 29.95 8.24
C GLU A 21 -6.76 31.45 8.15
N ARG A 22 -7.32 32.05 9.21
CA ARG A 22 -7.57 33.51 9.27
C ARG A 22 -6.26 34.29 9.43
N ARG A 23 -5.33 33.80 10.23
CA ARG A 23 -3.98 34.40 10.36
C ARG A 23 -3.23 34.34 9.04
N LEU A 24 -3.32 33.24 8.31
CA LEU A 24 -2.76 33.13 6.97
C LEU A 24 -3.40 34.09 5.98
N GLY A 25 -4.70 34.31 6.09
CA GLY A 25 -5.40 35.34 5.28
C GLY A 25 -4.84 36.75 5.47
N LEU A 26 -4.59 37.17 6.72
CA LEU A 26 -3.93 38.45 7.01
C LEU A 26 -2.49 38.48 6.53
N PHE A 27 -1.74 37.39 6.74
CA PHE A 27 -0.37 37.26 6.25
C PHE A 27 -0.28 37.42 4.72
N LEU A 28 -1.26 36.89 3.98
CA LEU A 28 -1.33 37.07 2.52
C LEU A 28 -1.52 38.55 2.13
N GLN A 29 -2.25 39.34 2.91
CA GLN A 29 -2.35 40.77 2.67
C GLN A 29 -1.00 41.47 2.92
N VAL A 30 -0.27 41.12 3.98
CA VAL A 30 1.11 41.57 4.21
C VAL A 30 2.01 41.27 3.02
N CYS A 31 2.02 40.02 2.55
CA CYS A 31 2.80 39.62 1.40
C CYS A 31 2.46 40.42 0.13
N ALA A 32 1.17 40.71 -0.09
CA ALA A 32 0.73 41.53 -1.23
C ALA A 32 1.24 42.97 -1.13
N ALA A 33 1.18 43.60 0.04
CA ALA A 33 1.69 44.96 0.26
C ALA A 33 3.21 45.03 0.08
N VAL A 34 3.97 44.05 0.64
CA VAL A 34 5.42 43.97 0.46
C VAL A 34 5.79 43.73 -1.00
N HIS A 35 5.05 42.85 -1.69
CA HIS A 35 5.30 42.59 -3.12
C HIS A 35 5.06 43.84 -3.97
N ALA A 36 4.00 44.60 -3.70
CA ALA A 36 3.72 45.87 -4.40
C ALA A 36 4.87 46.88 -4.19
N ALA A 37 5.43 46.96 -2.99
CA ALA A 37 6.59 47.80 -2.72
C ALA A 37 7.83 47.33 -3.51
N HIS A 38 8.09 46.02 -3.55
CA HIS A 38 9.19 45.45 -4.33
C HIS A 38 9.09 45.72 -5.83
N GLN A 39 7.86 45.76 -6.37
CA GLN A 39 7.60 46.17 -7.77
C GLN A 39 7.98 47.65 -8.05
N GLN A 40 7.95 48.47 -7.01
CA GLN A 40 8.43 49.86 -7.07
C GLN A 40 9.90 50.02 -6.68
N LEU A 41 10.65 48.91 -6.64
CA LEU A 41 12.05 48.82 -6.24
C LEU A 41 12.33 49.27 -4.79
N VAL A 42 11.31 49.24 -3.93
CA VAL A 42 11.41 49.62 -2.52
C VAL A 42 11.50 48.37 -1.68
N VAL A 43 12.59 48.20 -0.94
CA VAL A 43 12.79 47.15 0.07
C VAL A 43 12.46 47.72 1.43
N HIS A 44 11.65 47.01 2.23
CA HIS A 44 11.18 47.52 3.51
C HIS A 44 12.24 47.55 4.60
N ARG A 45 13.09 46.51 4.71
CA ARG A 45 14.25 46.38 5.60
C ARG A 45 13.96 46.29 7.10
N ASP A 46 12.73 46.58 7.59
CA ASP A 46 12.33 46.54 9.00
C ASP A 46 10.91 45.99 9.20
N LEU A 47 10.60 44.85 8.53
CA LEU A 47 9.33 44.16 8.69
C LEU A 47 9.25 43.52 10.06
N LYS A 48 8.29 43.97 10.87
CA LYS A 48 7.97 43.46 12.21
C LYS A 48 6.51 43.70 12.54
N PRO A 49 5.90 43.03 13.54
CA PRO A 49 4.51 43.22 13.92
C PRO A 49 4.16 44.68 14.23
N GLY A 50 5.08 45.47 14.83
CA GLY A 50 4.85 46.88 15.14
C GLY A 50 4.68 47.78 13.91
N ASN A 51 5.20 47.38 12.76
CA ASN A 51 5.07 48.07 11.49
C ASN A 51 3.94 47.53 10.60
N ILE A 52 3.16 46.58 11.12
CA ILE A 52 2.06 45.90 10.41
C ILE A 52 0.80 46.01 11.26
N LEU A 53 -0.02 46.98 10.97
CA LEU A 53 -1.26 47.21 11.70
C LEU A 53 -2.45 46.59 10.99
N VAL A 54 -3.40 46.10 11.77
CA VAL A 54 -4.68 45.62 11.28
C VAL A 54 -5.75 46.60 11.78
N ALA A 55 -6.45 47.23 10.85
CA ALA A 55 -7.55 48.13 11.16
C ALA A 55 -8.79 47.33 11.61
N ASP A 56 -9.78 47.99 12.18
CA ASP A 56 -11.00 47.37 12.71
C ASP A 56 -11.81 46.59 11.67
N ASP A 57 -11.71 46.97 10.40
CA ASP A 57 -12.33 46.29 9.26
C ASP A 57 -11.55 45.05 8.80
N GLY A 58 -10.42 44.74 9.43
CA GLY A 58 -9.54 43.61 9.05
C GLY A 58 -8.58 43.93 7.90
N THR A 59 -8.46 45.21 7.49
CA THR A 59 -7.49 45.59 6.45
C THR A 59 -6.10 45.73 7.05
N VAL A 60 -5.11 45.18 6.40
CA VAL A 60 -3.68 45.27 6.79
C VAL A 60 -3.10 46.58 6.22
N LYS A 61 -2.46 47.37 7.07
CA LYS A 61 -1.69 48.57 6.72
C LYS A 61 -0.22 48.31 7.08
N LEU A 62 0.67 48.56 6.12
CA LEU A 62 2.11 48.51 6.30
C LEU A 62 2.66 49.91 6.54
N LEU A 63 3.43 50.05 7.63
CA LEU A 63 3.99 51.34 8.07
C LEU A 63 5.49 51.36 7.82
N ASP A 64 6.05 52.58 7.74
CA ASP A 64 7.48 52.91 7.85
C ASP A 64 8.42 52.04 6.97
N PHE A 65 8.31 52.24 5.69
CA PHE A 65 9.37 51.80 4.78
C PHE A 65 10.68 52.46 5.22
N GLY A 66 11.74 51.66 5.43
CA GLY A 66 13.01 52.12 6.00
C GLY A 66 13.77 53.19 5.21
N ILE A 67 13.08 54.26 4.77
CA ILE A 67 13.60 55.39 3.97
C ILE A 67 14.75 56.09 4.71
N ALA A 68 14.64 56.22 6.03
CA ALA A 68 15.73 56.81 6.85
C ALA A 68 17.06 56.03 6.77
N LYS A 69 16.98 54.73 6.42
CA LYS A 69 18.13 53.86 6.29
C LYS A 69 18.82 53.99 4.91
N LEU A 70 18.06 54.29 3.87
CA LEU A 70 18.62 54.63 2.55
C LEU A 70 19.47 55.87 2.61
N LEU A 71 19.05 56.89 3.35
CA LEU A 71 19.76 58.16 3.52
C LEU A 71 21.04 58.00 4.36
N ALA A 72 21.10 57.00 5.26
CA ALA A 72 22.30 56.70 6.05
C ALA A 72 23.35 55.88 5.25
N ASP A 73 22.90 55.00 4.37
CA ASP A 73 23.76 54.22 3.49
C ASP A 73 24.38 55.04 2.35
N ASP A 74 23.64 56.06 1.81
CA ASP A 74 24.11 56.95 0.77
C ASP A 74 25.02 58.08 1.31
N ALA A 75 25.01 58.34 2.61
CA ALA A 75 25.85 59.37 3.26
C ALA A 75 27.31 58.94 3.49
N GLY A 76 27.81 57.99 2.71
CA GLY A 76 29.23 57.58 2.56
C GLY A 76 30.04 57.59 3.85
N GLY A 77 30.44 56.44 4.31
CA GLY A 77 31.26 56.18 5.50
C GLY A 77 32.35 57.20 5.81
N GLY A 78 32.01 58.21 6.60
CA GLY A 78 32.93 59.17 7.18
C GLY A 78 32.82 59.11 8.71
N ALA A 79 33.90 58.63 9.32
CA ALA A 79 34.26 58.74 10.73
C ALA A 79 33.13 58.46 11.76
N ALA A 80 33.02 57.23 12.17
CA ALA A 80 32.33 56.88 13.39
C ALA A 80 33.02 57.51 14.60
N ASP A 81 32.35 58.48 15.17
CA ASP A 81 32.67 59.02 16.49
C ASP A 81 32.47 57.91 17.53
N ALA A 82 33.55 57.53 18.25
CA ALA A 82 33.61 56.35 19.13
C ALA A 82 32.86 56.52 20.45
N GLY A 83 31.69 57.15 20.42
CA GLY A 83 30.88 57.47 21.61
C GLY A 83 29.39 57.28 21.51
N ALA A 84 28.84 56.93 20.33
CA ALA A 84 27.41 56.69 20.22
C ALA A 84 27.03 55.32 20.78
N THR A 85 26.17 55.29 21.79
CA THR A 85 25.61 54.15 22.46
C THR A 85 25.15 53.08 21.44
N LEU A 86 25.52 51.82 21.62
CA LEU A 86 25.24 50.65 20.77
C LEU A 86 23.74 50.53 20.34
N ALA A 87 22.82 51.17 21.07
CA ALA A 87 21.38 51.19 20.77
C ALA A 87 20.99 52.04 19.57
N GLY A 88 21.84 52.98 19.10
CA GLY A 88 21.57 53.88 17.96
C GLY A 88 22.17 53.42 16.63
N ALA A 89 23.09 52.44 16.65
CA ALA A 89 23.87 52.01 15.48
C ALA A 89 23.28 50.84 14.65
N LEU A 90 22.30 50.14 15.20
CA LEU A 90 21.66 49.01 14.44
C LEU A 90 20.41 49.55 13.72
N ALA A 91 20.53 49.75 12.41
CA ALA A 91 19.47 50.25 11.56
C ALA A 91 18.33 49.21 11.31
N PHE A 92 18.17 48.18 12.17
CA PHE A 92 17.11 47.13 12.05
C PHE A 92 16.71 46.62 13.43
N THR A 93 15.53 45.98 13.49
CA THR A 93 15.09 45.23 14.69
C THR A 93 15.75 43.84 14.66
N PRO A 94 16.66 43.54 15.61
CA PRO A 94 17.50 42.34 15.51
C PRO A 94 16.73 41.04 15.30
N ASP A 95 15.61 40.89 15.98
CA ASP A 95 14.82 39.63 16.00
C ASP A 95 14.16 39.26 14.65
N TYR A 96 14.06 40.20 13.71
CA TYR A 96 13.47 39.99 12.37
C TYR A 96 14.49 40.16 11.25
N ALA A 97 15.74 40.53 11.61
CA ALA A 97 16.78 40.81 10.64
C ALA A 97 17.23 39.54 9.89
N ALA A 98 17.46 39.67 8.61
CA ALA A 98 18.05 38.64 7.81
C ALA A 98 19.57 38.52 8.10
N PRO A 99 20.18 37.34 7.92
CA PRO A 99 21.62 37.15 8.15
C PRO A 99 22.51 38.15 7.43
N GLU A 100 22.20 38.46 6.16
CA GLU A 100 22.91 39.45 5.35
C GLU A 100 22.83 40.89 5.91
N GLN A 101 21.68 41.23 6.54
CA GLN A 101 21.53 42.54 7.21
C GLN A 101 22.45 42.65 8.44
N VAL A 102 22.55 41.60 9.22
CA VAL A 102 23.38 41.55 10.41
C VAL A 102 24.89 41.60 10.02
N ARG A 103 25.25 40.96 8.89
CA ARG A 103 26.62 41.01 8.34
C ARG A 103 26.96 42.35 7.67
N GLY A 104 25.99 43.22 7.41
CA GLY A 104 26.18 44.46 6.66
C GLY A 104 26.38 44.26 5.17
N GLU A 105 25.90 43.14 4.63
CA GLU A 105 25.91 42.83 3.20
C GLU A 105 24.80 43.59 2.45
N PRO A 106 24.87 43.72 1.11
CA PRO A 106 23.83 44.38 0.34
C PRO A 106 22.45 43.74 0.53
N VAL A 107 21.47 44.52 1.02
CA VAL A 107 20.13 44.07 1.33
C VAL A 107 19.27 44.04 0.06
N ARG A 108 18.73 42.89 -0.28
CA ARG A 108 17.81 42.65 -1.40
C ARG A 108 16.40 42.35 -0.91
N THR A 109 15.45 42.23 -1.83
CA THR A 109 14.03 41.81 -1.53
C THR A 109 13.93 40.48 -0.76
N THR A 110 14.93 39.62 -0.88
CA THR A 110 15.03 38.35 -0.13
C THR A 110 15.24 38.52 1.38
N ALA A 111 15.69 39.70 1.84
CA ALA A 111 15.75 40.03 3.26
C ALA A 111 14.34 40.23 3.84
N ASP A 112 13.45 40.89 3.10
CA ASP A 112 12.04 41.02 3.49
C ASP A 112 11.32 39.66 3.48
N VAL A 113 11.70 38.77 2.56
CA VAL A 113 11.18 37.37 2.57
C VAL A 113 11.59 36.63 3.85
N HIS A 114 12.82 36.83 4.34
CA HIS A 114 13.25 36.26 5.62
C HIS A 114 12.42 36.84 6.78
N ALA A 115 12.24 38.18 6.85
CA ALA A 115 11.43 38.82 7.88
C ALA A 115 9.96 38.38 7.83
N LEU A 116 9.38 38.16 6.64
CA LEU A 116 8.06 37.51 6.47
C LEU A 116 8.05 36.09 7.00
N GLY A 117 9.13 35.32 6.83
CA GLY A 117 9.31 34.00 7.41
C GLY A 117 9.29 34.02 8.94
N VAL A 118 9.97 34.99 9.56
CA VAL A 118 9.96 35.22 11.03
C VAL A 118 8.54 35.59 11.49
N LEU A 119 7.89 36.52 10.80
CA LEU A 119 6.50 36.93 11.08
C LEU A 119 5.54 35.72 11.00
N LEU A 120 5.63 34.92 9.95
CA LEU A 120 4.78 33.74 9.80
C LEU A 120 5.02 32.75 10.93
N HIS A 121 6.27 32.49 11.31
CA HIS A 121 6.61 31.65 12.45
C HIS A 121 5.93 32.19 13.72
N GLU A 122 6.01 33.48 13.98
CA GLU A 122 5.43 34.11 15.18
C GLU A 122 3.90 34.06 15.16
N LEU A 123 3.27 34.32 14.03
CA LEU A 123 1.82 34.20 13.87
C LEU A 123 1.30 32.78 14.15
N LEU A 124 2.09 31.76 13.89
CA LEU A 124 1.75 30.37 14.13
C LEU A 124 2.14 29.91 15.54
N ALA A 125 3.39 30.11 15.94
CA ALA A 125 3.97 29.60 17.17
C ALA A 125 3.81 30.52 18.39
N GLY A 126 3.47 31.82 18.17
CA GLY A 126 3.39 32.84 19.24
C GLY A 126 4.75 33.29 19.76
N ARG A 127 5.81 32.85 19.13
CA ARG A 127 7.22 33.21 19.49
C ARG A 127 8.04 33.28 18.20
N ARG A 128 9.10 34.03 18.25
CA ARG A 128 10.07 34.15 17.17
C ARG A 128 10.90 32.87 17.02
N PRO A 129 11.43 32.57 15.84
CA PRO A 129 12.30 31.40 15.61
C PRO A 129 13.62 31.52 16.37
N PHE A 130 14.17 32.75 16.46
CA PHE A 130 15.41 33.07 17.19
C PHE A 130 15.11 34.11 18.26
N ASP A 131 15.86 34.07 19.34
CA ASP A 131 15.89 35.11 20.38
C ASP A 131 17.22 35.87 20.26
N LEU A 132 17.17 37.00 19.61
CA LEU A 132 18.35 37.83 19.32
C LEU A 132 18.43 39.08 20.18
N GLY A 133 17.40 39.34 21.03
CA GLY A 133 17.35 40.49 21.89
C GLY A 133 18.50 40.53 22.91
N GLY A 134 19.15 41.67 23.06
CA GLY A 134 20.24 41.90 24.01
C GLY A 134 21.58 41.23 23.66
N ARG A 135 21.68 40.55 22.49
CA ARG A 135 22.93 39.96 22.00
C ARG A 135 23.81 40.97 21.27
N THR A 136 25.13 40.74 21.31
CA THR A 136 26.09 41.47 20.48
C THR A 136 25.90 41.09 19.00
N ARG A 137 26.35 41.93 18.10
CA ARG A 137 26.33 41.67 16.64
C ARG A 137 26.99 40.34 16.30
N ALA A 138 28.17 40.05 16.86
CA ALA A 138 28.89 38.81 16.64
C ALA A 138 28.10 37.55 17.11
N GLU A 139 27.38 37.65 18.25
CA GLU A 139 26.51 36.59 18.73
C GLU A 139 25.29 36.39 17.85
N MET A 140 24.66 37.46 17.37
CA MET A 140 23.57 37.40 16.41
C MET A 140 23.99 36.73 15.10
N GLU A 141 25.13 37.14 14.54
CA GLU A 141 25.72 36.52 13.36
C GLU A 141 25.95 35.03 13.56
N ARG A 142 26.52 34.65 14.69
CA ARG A 142 26.74 33.24 15.03
C ARG A 142 25.44 32.46 15.08
N VAL A 143 24.41 32.94 15.81
CA VAL A 143 23.09 32.29 15.92
C VAL A 143 22.46 32.11 14.56
N LEU A 144 22.38 33.17 13.77
CA LEU A 144 21.80 33.15 12.43
C LEU A 144 22.57 32.28 11.46
N ALA A 145 23.92 32.17 11.62
CA ALA A 145 24.74 31.31 10.78
C ALA A 145 24.68 29.83 11.15
N THR A 146 24.57 29.48 12.44
CA THR A 146 24.73 28.09 12.92
C THR A 146 23.44 27.43 13.35
N GLU A 147 22.50 28.18 13.94
CA GLU A 147 21.28 27.59 14.51
C GLU A 147 20.25 27.36 13.41
N VAL A 148 19.59 26.18 13.48
CA VAL A 148 18.42 25.87 12.65
C VAL A 148 17.17 26.27 13.42
N PRO A 149 16.31 27.12 12.85
CA PRO A 149 15.08 27.53 13.55
C PRO A 149 14.16 26.33 13.77
N PRO A 150 13.63 26.14 14.99
CA PRO A 150 12.70 25.07 15.22
C PRO A 150 11.42 25.28 14.40
N PRO A 151 10.80 24.20 13.89
CA PRO A 151 9.54 24.30 13.18
C PRO A 151 8.44 24.94 14.05
N PRO A 152 7.56 25.79 13.50
CA PRO A 152 6.46 26.40 14.25
C PRO A 152 5.61 25.37 15.01
N SER A 153 5.31 24.24 14.39
CA SER A 153 4.47 23.19 14.99
C SER A 153 5.03 22.66 16.31
N VAL A 154 6.35 22.55 16.43
CA VAL A 154 7.00 22.03 17.66
C VAL A 154 6.87 23.03 18.84
N ARG A 155 6.76 24.32 18.54
CA ARG A 155 6.67 25.39 19.54
C ARG A 155 5.26 25.63 20.09
N ILE A 156 4.23 24.96 19.55
CA ILE A 156 2.84 25.13 19.96
C ILE A 156 2.61 24.35 21.26
N ASP A 157 2.32 25.07 22.33
CA ASP A 157 1.87 24.55 23.63
C ASP A 157 0.33 24.69 23.79
N ALA A 158 -0.21 24.34 24.96
CA ALA A 158 -1.64 24.42 25.23
C ALA A 158 -2.16 25.87 25.22
N ALA A 159 -1.37 26.83 25.74
CA ALA A 159 -1.74 28.24 25.75
C ALA A 159 -1.82 28.77 24.31
N ARG A 160 -0.85 28.46 23.47
CA ARG A 160 -0.86 28.84 22.06
C ARG A 160 -2.02 28.22 21.27
N ALA A 161 -2.32 26.93 21.54
CA ALA A 161 -3.47 26.27 20.92
C ALA A 161 -4.79 26.99 21.21
N ALA A 162 -4.99 27.46 22.44
CA ALA A 162 -6.17 28.25 22.81
C ALA A 162 -6.27 29.57 22.05
N LEU A 163 -5.12 30.25 21.80
CA LEU A 163 -5.06 31.46 20.99
C LEU A 163 -5.25 31.22 19.49
N LEU A 164 -5.04 29.98 19.03
CA LEU A 164 -5.34 29.55 17.67
C LEU A 164 -6.77 29.01 17.52
N GLY A 165 -7.60 29.09 18.58
CA GLY A 165 -8.96 28.56 18.56
C GLY A 165 -9.04 27.04 18.50
N GLU A 166 -7.96 26.32 18.88
CA GLU A 166 -7.90 24.87 18.82
C GLU A 166 -8.09 24.25 20.23
N PRO A 167 -8.80 23.10 20.32
CA PRO A 167 -9.14 22.49 21.59
C PRO A 167 -7.93 21.84 22.31
N SER A 168 -6.83 21.57 21.59
CA SER A 168 -5.62 20.97 22.15
C SER A 168 -4.36 21.33 21.37
N ALA A 169 -3.21 21.27 22.07
CA ALA A 169 -1.91 21.46 21.44
C ALA A 169 -1.64 20.44 20.31
N ALA A 170 -2.05 19.17 20.49
CA ALA A 170 -1.88 18.13 19.48
C ALA A 170 -2.62 18.47 18.16
N ARG A 171 -3.85 18.97 18.28
CA ARG A 171 -4.65 19.38 17.11
C ARG A 171 -4.07 20.62 16.42
N ALA A 172 -3.67 21.62 17.20
CA ALA A 172 -3.02 22.83 16.66
C ALA A 172 -1.70 22.46 15.95
N ARG A 173 -0.87 21.59 16.56
CA ARG A 173 0.36 21.09 15.93
C ARG A 173 0.08 20.39 14.61
N SER A 174 -0.92 19.52 14.55
CA SER A 174 -1.26 18.76 13.33
C SER A 174 -1.73 19.67 12.17
N ARG A 175 -2.30 20.83 12.47
CA ARG A 175 -2.69 21.83 11.45
C ARG A 175 -1.51 22.59 10.87
N VAL A 176 -0.48 22.83 11.71
CA VAL A 176 0.70 23.60 11.32
C VAL A 176 1.78 22.69 10.75
N ALA A 177 1.92 21.49 11.29
CA ALA A 177 2.94 20.53 10.89
C ALA A 177 2.91 20.21 9.40
N GLY A 178 4.09 20.09 8.84
CA GLY A 178 4.29 19.66 7.47
C GLY A 178 4.43 20.82 6.49
N ASP A 179 3.35 21.28 5.84
CA ASP A 179 3.46 22.29 4.79
C ASP A 179 3.88 23.65 5.35
N LEU A 180 3.25 24.12 6.43
CA LEU A 180 3.56 25.41 7.03
C LEU A 180 4.96 25.41 7.65
N ASP A 181 5.38 24.30 8.28
CA ASP A 181 6.75 24.14 8.75
C ASP A 181 7.77 24.26 7.59
N ALA A 182 7.46 23.61 6.46
CA ALA A 182 8.34 23.67 5.28
C ALA A 182 8.38 25.05 4.64
N ILE A 183 7.24 25.74 4.55
CA ILE A 183 7.14 27.10 4.04
C ILE A 183 7.99 28.06 4.90
N VAL A 184 7.84 28.00 6.22
CA VAL A 184 8.65 28.81 7.14
C VAL A 184 10.11 28.46 7.03
N ALA A 185 10.48 27.17 7.02
CA ALA A 185 11.85 26.71 6.88
C ALA A 185 12.49 27.20 5.57
N MET A 186 11.75 27.22 4.45
CA MET A 186 12.25 27.73 3.19
C MET A 186 12.44 29.26 3.21
N ALA A 187 11.52 30.00 3.81
CA ALA A 187 11.67 31.45 3.96
C ALA A 187 12.85 31.85 4.85
N LEU A 188 13.15 31.04 5.88
CA LEU A 188 14.23 31.26 6.86
C LEU A 188 15.59 30.64 6.45
N ARG A 189 15.76 30.18 5.22
CA ARG A 189 17.06 29.70 4.74
C ARG A 189 18.12 30.78 4.87
N LYS A 190 19.33 30.38 5.23
CA LYS A 190 20.45 31.30 5.51
C LYS A 190 20.92 31.98 4.24
N GLU A 191 21.01 31.20 3.16
CA GLU A 191 21.41 31.68 1.83
C GLU A 191 20.22 32.33 1.14
N PRO A 192 20.31 33.62 0.76
CA PRO A 192 19.20 34.36 0.12
C PRO A 192 18.67 33.69 -1.15
N GLU A 193 19.55 33.07 -1.94
CA GLU A 193 19.22 32.41 -3.22
C GLU A 193 18.41 31.12 -3.03
N ARG A 194 18.43 30.56 -1.82
CA ARG A 194 17.69 29.34 -1.47
C ARG A 194 16.35 29.62 -0.82
N ARG A 195 16.03 30.89 -0.56
CA ARG A 195 14.69 31.35 -0.11
C ARG A 195 13.72 31.44 -1.28
N TYR A 196 12.51 31.84 -1.02
CA TYR A 196 11.60 32.27 -2.09
C TYR A 196 12.19 33.52 -2.77
N ALA A 197 12.13 33.59 -4.09
CA ALA A 197 12.68 34.69 -4.86
C ALA A 197 11.90 36.01 -4.63
N SER A 198 10.63 35.93 -4.16
CA SER A 198 9.80 37.09 -3.89
C SER A 198 8.73 36.81 -2.81
N ALA A 199 8.17 37.88 -2.22
CA ALA A 199 7.02 37.77 -1.35
C ALA A 199 5.79 37.17 -2.04
N ALA A 200 5.66 37.32 -3.37
CA ALA A 200 4.57 36.71 -4.14
C ALA A 200 4.70 35.20 -4.23
N GLU A 201 5.90 34.64 -4.34
CA GLU A 201 6.14 33.19 -4.32
C GLU A 201 5.85 32.59 -2.96
N LEU A 202 6.28 33.21 -1.87
CA LEU A 202 5.93 32.84 -0.52
C LEU A 202 4.40 32.82 -0.34
N ALA A 203 3.72 33.90 -0.78
CA ALA A 203 2.25 33.97 -0.75
C ALA A 203 1.58 32.89 -1.59
N ARG A 204 2.17 32.50 -2.72
CA ARG A 204 1.68 31.42 -3.56
C ARG A 204 1.65 30.09 -2.81
N ASP A 205 2.73 29.73 -2.11
CA ASP A 205 2.80 28.49 -1.34
C ASP A 205 1.79 28.49 -0.17
N VAL A 206 1.60 29.62 0.50
CA VAL A 206 0.55 29.76 1.53
C VAL A 206 -0.84 29.56 0.92
N ARG A 207 -1.13 30.11 -0.27
CA ARG A 207 -2.40 29.89 -0.98
C ARG A 207 -2.58 28.43 -1.40
N LEU A 208 -1.50 27.76 -1.87
CA LEU A 208 -1.53 26.34 -2.21
C LEU A 208 -1.85 25.48 -0.98
N HIS A 209 -1.25 25.81 0.18
CA HIS A 209 -1.59 25.16 1.44
C HIS A 209 -3.08 25.29 1.79
N LEU A 210 -3.61 26.52 1.76
CA LEU A 210 -5.03 26.79 2.03
C LEU A 210 -5.97 26.04 1.04
N ALA A 211 -5.56 25.92 -0.22
CA ALA A 211 -6.26 25.16 -1.25
C ALA A 211 -6.02 23.63 -1.15
N ARG A 212 -5.26 23.15 -0.16
CA ARG A 212 -4.85 21.74 0.01
C ARG A 212 -4.09 21.19 -1.21
N GLN A 213 -3.37 22.03 -1.90
CA GLN A 213 -2.51 21.66 -3.02
C GLN A 213 -1.06 21.43 -2.54
N PRO A 214 -0.23 20.68 -3.31
CA PRO A 214 1.18 20.55 -2.99
C PRO A 214 1.88 21.89 -3.00
N VAL A 215 2.67 22.17 -1.95
CA VAL A 215 3.48 23.38 -1.82
C VAL A 215 4.87 23.19 -2.43
N THR A 216 5.47 24.25 -2.97
CA THR A 216 6.80 24.21 -3.58
C THR A 216 7.88 23.90 -2.56
N ALA A 217 7.73 24.35 -1.33
CA ALA A 217 8.68 24.07 -0.24
C ALA A 217 8.85 22.57 0.09
N ARG A 218 7.95 21.68 -0.37
CA ARG A 218 7.97 20.21 -0.16
C ARG A 218 8.01 19.43 -1.47
N ALA A 219 8.65 19.94 -2.50
CA ALA A 219 8.56 19.42 -3.88
C ALA A 219 9.04 17.97 -4.09
N ASP A 220 9.74 17.33 -3.16
CA ASP A 220 10.54 16.13 -3.43
C ASP A 220 9.89 14.77 -3.14
N GLY A 221 8.59 14.69 -2.92
CA GLY A 221 7.93 13.39 -2.64
C GLY A 221 6.79 13.03 -3.59
N VAL A 222 6.98 12.01 -4.46
CA VAL A 222 5.86 11.43 -5.25
C VAL A 222 4.72 10.98 -4.32
N ALA A 223 5.05 10.39 -3.18
CA ALA A 223 4.08 9.98 -2.16
C ALA A 223 3.29 11.16 -1.57
N TYR A 224 3.94 12.32 -1.34
CA TYR A 224 3.27 13.53 -0.86
C TYR A 224 2.27 14.06 -1.90
N ARG A 225 2.66 14.14 -3.17
CA ARG A 225 1.79 14.58 -4.27
C ARG A 225 0.61 13.65 -4.47
N LEU A 226 0.86 12.33 -4.43
CA LEU A 226 -0.18 11.31 -4.54
C LEU A 226 -1.16 11.37 -3.37
N GLY A 227 -0.67 11.53 -2.14
CA GLY A 227 -1.51 11.65 -0.94
C GLY A 227 -2.44 12.87 -0.98
N ARG A 228 -1.95 14.02 -1.49
CA ARG A 228 -2.77 15.22 -1.69
C ARG A 228 -3.82 15.03 -2.78
N PHE A 229 -3.45 14.38 -3.89
CA PHE A 229 -4.37 14.08 -4.97
C PHE A 229 -5.52 13.15 -4.52
N VAL A 230 -5.18 12.04 -3.85
CA VAL A 230 -6.17 11.09 -3.30
C VAL A 230 -7.12 11.77 -2.30
N ARG A 231 -6.58 12.60 -1.40
CA ARG A 231 -7.39 13.30 -0.38
C ARG A 231 -8.34 14.34 -0.98
N ARG A 232 -7.96 14.94 -2.10
CA ARG A 232 -8.79 15.93 -2.82
C ARG A 232 -9.90 15.25 -3.62
N ARG A 233 -9.61 14.09 -4.25
CA ARG A 233 -10.51 13.36 -5.16
C ARG A 233 -10.88 11.98 -4.62
N TRP A 234 -11.07 11.88 -3.30
CA TRP A 234 -11.27 10.57 -2.65
C TRP A 234 -12.44 9.77 -3.22
N ARG A 235 -13.54 10.44 -3.64
CA ARG A 235 -14.70 9.80 -4.27
C ARG A 235 -14.37 9.19 -5.63
N GLU A 236 -13.65 9.93 -6.47
CA GLU A 236 -13.21 9.45 -7.78
C GLU A 236 -12.20 8.32 -7.63
N THR A 237 -11.25 8.46 -6.71
CA THR A 237 -10.26 7.42 -6.41
C THR A 237 -10.92 6.16 -5.85
N ALA A 238 -11.90 6.30 -4.95
CA ALA A 238 -12.67 5.19 -4.41
C ALA A 238 -13.47 4.47 -5.51
N ALA A 239 -14.09 5.20 -6.44
CA ALA A 239 -14.77 4.63 -7.59
C ALA A 239 -13.84 3.81 -8.49
N VAL A 240 -12.67 4.35 -8.82
CA VAL A 240 -11.65 3.63 -9.62
C VAL A 240 -11.18 2.36 -8.91
N VAL A 241 -10.88 2.42 -7.61
CA VAL A 241 -10.47 1.25 -6.82
C VAL A 241 -11.58 0.20 -6.81
N LEU A 242 -12.84 0.60 -6.66
CA LEU A 242 -13.99 -0.32 -6.67
C LEU A 242 -14.15 -1.02 -8.02
N VAL A 243 -14.01 -0.27 -9.13
CA VAL A 243 -14.06 -0.85 -10.49
C VAL A 243 -12.91 -1.86 -10.70
N VAL A 244 -11.69 -1.50 -10.32
CA VAL A 244 -10.51 -2.39 -10.46
C VAL A 244 -10.69 -3.65 -9.59
N ALA A 245 -11.16 -3.50 -8.35
CA ALA A 245 -11.44 -4.65 -7.46
C ALA A 245 -12.55 -5.55 -8.02
N SER A 246 -13.61 -4.97 -8.59
CA SER A 246 -14.71 -5.72 -9.23
C SER A 246 -14.21 -6.51 -10.46
N LEU A 247 -13.41 -5.88 -11.33
CA LEU A 247 -12.81 -6.56 -12.49
C LEU A 247 -11.86 -7.68 -12.07
N ALA A 248 -11.02 -7.45 -11.07
CA ALA A 248 -10.13 -8.48 -10.52
C ALA A 248 -10.91 -9.66 -9.91
N GLY A 249 -11.99 -9.38 -9.18
CA GLY A 249 -12.90 -10.39 -8.65
C GLY A 249 -13.59 -11.19 -9.76
N ALA A 250 -14.11 -10.53 -10.78
CA ALA A 250 -14.74 -11.21 -11.93
C ALA A 250 -13.73 -12.10 -12.68
N LEU A 251 -12.50 -11.64 -12.87
CA LEU A 251 -11.43 -12.42 -13.49
C LEU A 251 -11.08 -13.65 -12.66
N ALA A 252 -10.96 -13.50 -11.33
CA ALA A 252 -10.66 -14.61 -10.42
C ALA A 252 -11.77 -15.67 -10.44
N VAL A 253 -13.04 -15.26 -10.42
CA VAL A 253 -14.20 -16.17 -10.54
C VAL A 253 -14.19 -16.88 -11.89
N SER A 254 -13.99 -16.16 -12.98
CA SER A 254 -13.94 -16.73 -14.33
C SER A 254 -12.82 -17.77 -14.50
N THR A 255 -11.63 -17.49 -13.97
CA THR A 255 -10.50 -18.44 -14.00
C THR A 255 -10.75 -19.68 -13.13
N ALA A 256 -11.39 -19.52 -11.97
CA ALA A 256 -11.78 -20.64 -11.11
C ALA A 256 -12.82 -21.53 -11.79
N GLN A 257 -13.84 -20.96 -12.44
CA GLN A 257 -14.86 -21.71 -13.19
C GLN A 257 -14.26 -22.49 -14.35
N ARG A 258 -13.35 -21.87 -15.14
CA ARG A 258 -12.64 -22.55 -16.23
C ARG A 258 -11.86 -23.77 -15.72
N ARG A 259 -11.10 -23.63 -14.63
CA ARG A 259 -10.34 -24.74 -14.04
C ARG A 259 -11.24 -25.89 -13.60
N ARG A 260 -12.43 -25.60 -13.03
CA ARG A 260 -13.42 -26.64 -12.66
C ARG A 260 -13.95 -27.37 -13.89
N ALA A 261 -14.39 -26.63 -14.90
CA ALA A 261 -14.89 -27.19 -16.15
C ALA A 261 -13.84 -28.06 -16.87
N ASP A 262 -12.58 -27.63 -16.86
CA ASP A 262 -11.47 -28.40 -17.46
C ASP A 262 -11.17 -29.69 -16.68
N ALA A 263 -11.28 -29.67 -15.33
CA ALA A 263 -11.14 -30.84 -14.49
C ALA A 263 -12.27 -31.85 -14.71
N GLU A 264 -13.52 -31.38 -14.80
CA GLU A 264 -14.69 -32.24 -15.09
C GLU A 264 -14.59 -32.88 -16.49
N ARG A 265 -14.17 -32.11 -17.50
CA ARG A 265 -13.94 -32.67 -18.86
C ARG A 265 -12.85 -33.75 -18.86
N ALA A 266 -11.73 -33.50 -18.17
CA ALA A 266 -10.64 -34.45 -18.09
C ALA A 266 -11.08 -35.75 -17.36
N GLU A 267 -11.97 -35.68 -16.37
CA GLU A 267 -12.52 -36.84 -15.68
C GLU A 267 -13.49 -37.61 -16.59
N ALA A 268 -14.42 -36.92 -17.27
CA ALA A 268 -15.34 -37.52 -18.20
C ALA A 268 -14.61 -38.26 -19.34
N GLU A 269 -13.55 -37.66 -19.88
CA GLU A 269 -12.73 -38.25 -20.93
C GLU A 269 -12.02 -39.50 -20.43
N ARG A 270 -11.48 -39.50 -19.20
CA ARG A 270 -10.87 -40.70 -18.58
C ARG A 270 -11.89 -41.81 -18.41
N GLN A 271 -13.12 -41.52 -17.97
CA GLN A 271 -14.19 -42.53 -17.83
C GLN A 271 -14.59 -43.10 -19.18
N ARG A 272 -14.72 -42.23 -20.19
CA ARG A 272 -15.01 -42.68 -21.58
C ARG A 272 -13.95 -43.63 -22.13
N GLN A 273 -12.68 -43.26 -22.00
CA GLN A 273 -11.57 -44.09 -22.45
C GLN A 273 -11.54 -45.46 -21.75
N ARG A 274 -11.85 -45.48 -20.43
CA ARG A 274 -11.98 -46.75 -19.69
C ARG A 274 -13.13 -47.61 -20.23
N ALA A 275 -14.29 -47.03 -20.46
CA ALA A 275 -15.46 -47.72 -20.99
C ALA A 275 -15.19 -48.28 -22.40
N GLU A 276 -14.59 -47.48 -23.28
CA GLU A 276 -14.21 -47.90 -24.64
C GLU A 276 -13.20 -49.03 -24.61
N ALA A 277 -12.19 -48.99 -23.72
CA ALA A 277 -11.20 -50.04 -23.59
C ALA A 277 -11.85 -51.37 -23.11
N VAL A 278 -12.75 -51.32 -22.13
CA VAL A 278 -13.51 -52.49 -21.66
C VAL A 278 -14.40 -53.05 -22.76
N THR A 279 -15.11 -52.21 -23.50
CA THR A 279 -15.96 -52.65 -24.63
C THR A 279 -15.14 -53.27 -25.73
N THR A 280 -14.01 -52.70 -26.11
CA THR A 280 -13.08 -53.25 -27.12
C THR A 280 -12.55 -54.58 -26.68
N PHE A 281 -12.16 -54.72 -25.42
CA PHE A 281 -11.70 -56.00 -24.87
C PHE A 281 -12.79 -57.08 -24.93
N LEU A 282 -14.01 -56.78 -24.47
CA LEU A 282 -15.15 -57.69 -24.51
C LEU A 282 -15.48 -58.13 -25.95
N THR A 283 -15.50 -57.18 -26.88
CA THR A 283 -15.77 -57.45 -28.32
C THR A 283 -14.68 -58.38 -28.91
N THR A 284 -13.42 -58.10 -28.59
CA THR A 284 -12.31 -58.92 -29.05
C THR A 284 -12.37 -60.36 -28.46
N MET A 285 -12.73 -60.45 -27.16
CA MET A 285 -12.93 -61.71 -26.47
C MET A 285 -14.02 -62.56 -27.13
N LEU A 286 -15.19 -61.98 -27.38
CA LEU A 286 -16.31 -62.64 -28.04
C LEU A 286 -15.99 -63.01 -29.50
N GLY A 287 -15.26 -62.16 -30.22
CA GLY A 287 -14.82 -62.42 -31.59
C GLY A 287 -13.77 -63.53 -31.71
N SER A 288 -12.98 -63.79 -30.64
CA SER A 288 -12.02 -64.88 -30.61
C SER A 288 -12.65 -66.28 -30.49
N ALA A 289 -13.95 -66.34 -30.18
CA ALA A 289 -14.77 -67.54 -30.16
C ALA A 289 -15.34 -67.88 -31.54
N ASP A 290 -14.60 -67.68 -32.67
CA ASP A 290 -15.09 -67.96 -34.02
C ASP A 290 -15.39 -69.47 -34.20
N PRO A 291 -16.66 -69.84 -34.50
CA PRO A 291 -17.07 -71.19 -34.72
C PRO A 291 -16.37 -71.90 -35.89
N ARG A 292 -15.77 -71.09 -36.81
CA ARG A 292 -15.07 -71.58 -38.00
C ARG A 292 -13.69 -72.18 -37.70
N THR A 293 -13.05 -71.72 -36.58
CA THR A 293 -11.71 -72.14 -36.23
C THR A 293 -11.65 -73.18 -35.11
N ARG A 294 -12.69 -73.29 -34.20
CA ARG A 294 -12.69 -74.19 -33.03
C ARG A 294 -13.89 -75.12 -32.94
N GLY A 295 -14.83 -75.16 -33.92
CA GLY A 295 -15.98 -76.07 -33.89
C GLY A 295 -17.18 -75.41 -33.18
N ARG A 296 -18.39 -76.12 -33.17
CA ARG A 296 -19.67 -75.61 -32.66
C ARG A 296 -19.83 -75.63 -31.14
N ASP A 297 -18.90 -76.28 -30.39
CA ASP A 297 -19.03 -76.44 -28.96
C ASP A 297 -17.93 -75.76 -28.16
N VAL A 298 -17.78 -74.43 -28.35
CA VAL A 298 -16.88 -73.64 -27.53
C VAL A 298 -17.52 -73.40 -26.16
N THR A 299 -16.88 -73.85 -25.12
CA THR A 299 -17.33 -73.71 -23.74
C THR A 299 -16.99 -72.32 -23.20
N VAL A 300 -17.83 -71.79 -22.27
CA VAL A 300 -17.54 -70.50 -21.58
C VAL A 300 -16.19 -70.49 -20.89
N ARG A 301 -15.77 -71.67 -20.43
CA ARG A 301 -14.44 -71.90 -19.83
C ARG A 301 -13.31 -71.55 -20.82
N GLU A 302 -13.34 -72.08 -22.03
CA GLU A 302 -12.30 -71.84 -23.04
C GLU A 302 -12.21 -70.38 -23.46
N VAL A 303 -13.35 -69.70 -23.51
CA VAL A 303 -13.41 -68.23 -23.75
C VAL A 303 -12.76 -67.47 -22.62
N LEU A 304 -13.04 -67.86 -21.38
CA LEU A 304 -12.44 -67.22 -20.21
C LEU A 304 -10.92 -67.50 -20.10
N ASP A 305 -10.49 -68.73 -20.36
CA ASP A 305 -9.08 -69.08 -20.39
C ASP A 305 -8.30 -68.30 -21.45
N SER A 306 -8.88 -68.12 -22.62
CA SER A 306 -8.31 -67.25 -23.69
C SER A 306 -8.24 -65.78 -23.26
N ALA A 307 -9.29 -65.30 -22.62
CA ALA A 307 -9.34 -63.92 -22.10
C ALA A 307 -8.32 -63.68 -21.00
N ALA A 308 -8.11 -64.67 -20.14
CA ALA A 308 -7.11 -64.61 -19.07
C ALA A 308 -5.67 -64.50 -19.62
N VAL A 309 -5.35 -65.17 -20.74
CA VAL A 309 -4.09 -65.01 -21.45
C VAL A 309 -3.97 -63.66 -22.12
N GLN A 310 -5.03 -63.16 -22.77
CA GLN A 310 -5.03 -61.84 -23.38
C GLN A 310 -4.90 -60.71 -22.35
N ALA A 311 -5.46 -60.86 -21.15
CA ALA A 311 -5.30 -59.89 -20.06
C ALA A 311 -3.83 -59.63 -19.69
N ASP A 312 -2.92 -60.55 -19.99
CA ASP A 312 -1.47 -60.37 -19.79
C ASP A 312 -0.89 -59.30 -20.72
N THR A 313 -1.51 -59.02 -21.86
CA THR A 313 -1.08 -57.96 -22.80
C THR A 313 -1.43 -56.55 -22.28
N LEU A 314 -2.34 -56.47 -21.29
CA LEU A 314 -2.82 -55.18 -20.72
C LEU A 314 -1.95 -54.66 -19.56
N ARG A 315 -0.80 -55.32 -19.27
CA ARG A 315 0.11 -54.92 -18.19
C ARG A 315 0.59 -53.48 -18.26
N ALA A 316 0.64 -52.86 -19.46
CA ALA A 316 0.98 -51.48 -19.67
C ALA A 316 -0.12 -50.48 -19.18
N THR A 317 -1.36 -50.95 -18.99
CA THR A 317 -2.51 -50.19 -18.52
C THR A 317 -3.14 -50.86 -17.29
N PRO A 318 -2.54 -50.73 -16.09
CA PRO A 318 -2.93 -51.50 -14.92
C PRO A 318 -4.37 -51.35 -14.50
N ALA A 319 -4.99 -50.16 -14.73
CA ALA A 319 -6.40 -49.90 -14.42
C ALA A 319 -7.34 -50.74 -15.29
N ILE A 320 -7.00 -50.95 -16.58
CA ILE A 320 -7.78 -51.78 -17.52
C ILE A 320 -7.51 -53.26 -17.22
N GLU A 321 -6.25 -53.62 -17.01
CA GLU A 321 -5.87 -54.95 -16.57
C GLU A 321 -6.69 -55.39 -15.35
N SER A 322 -6.78 -54.56 -14.34
CA SER A 322 -7.53 -54.83 -13.12
C SER A 322 -9.02 -55.04 -13.40
N ALA A 323 -9.68 -54.14 -14.15
CA ALA A 323 -11.10 -54.27 -14.47
C ALA A 323 -11.43 -55.57 -15.19
N VAL A 324 -10.58 -56.00 -16.14
CA VAL A 324 -10.72 -57.22 -16.90
C VAL A 324 -10.50 -58.46 -16.01
N ARG A 325 -9.45 -58.48 -15.19
CA ARG A 325 -9.17 -59.59 -14.27
C ARG A 325 -10.24 -59.75 -13.18
N THR A 326 -10.79 -58.63 -12.69
CA THR A 326 -11.92 -58.67 -11.79
C THR A 326 -13.14 -59.34 -12.44
N ALA A 327 -13.46 -59.01 -13.69
CA ALA A 327 -14.59 -59.59 -14.41
C ALA A 327 -14.39 -61.09 -14.63
N ILE A 328 -13.20 -61.50 -15.15
CA ILE A 328 -12.86 -62.90 -15.36
C ILE A 328 -12.89 -63.70 -14.07
N GLY A 329 -12.30 -63.15 -13.00
CA GLY A 329 -12.24 -63.80 -11.69
C GLY A 329 -13.63 -64.03 -11.08
N SER A 330 -14.50 -63.00 -11.18
CA SER A 330 -15.90 -63.12 -10.71
C SER A 330 -16.67 -64.17 -11.49
N THR A 331 -16.53 -64.21 -12.82
CA THR A 331 -17.18 -65.24 -13.64
C THR A 331 -16.69 -66.65 -13.33
N TYR A 332 -15.38 -66.83 -13.05
CA TYR A 332 -14.89 -68.12 -12.59
C TYR A 332 -15.44 -68.54 -11.23
N ILE A 333 -15.69 -67.62 -10.31
CA ILE A 333 -16.42 -67.92 -9.04
C ILE A 333 -17.79 -68.45 -9.34
N GLU A 334 -18.56 -67.79 -10.20
CA GLU A 334 -19.95 -68.17 -10.57
C GLU A 334 -20.01 -69.54 -11.24
N LEU A 335 -18.95 -69.89 -11.99
CA LEU A 335 -18.81 -71.22 -12.61
C LEU A 335 -18.25 -72.30 -11.68
N GLY A 336 -17.98 -71.98 -10.41
CA GLY A 336 -17.44 -72.95 -9.44
C GLY A 336 -15.93 -73.25 -9.66
N MET A 337 -15.23 -72.47 -10.50
CA MET A 337 -13.81 -72.70 -10.87
C MET A 337 -12.91 -71.88 -9.95
N TYR A 338 -12.95 -72.19 -8.66
CA TYR A 338 -12.35 -71.35 -7.61
C TYR A 338 -10.83 -71.13 -7.71
N ASP A 339 -10.07 -72.18 -8.13
CA ASP A 339 -8.63 -72.07 -8.31
C ASP A 339 -8.26 -71.14 -9.45
N ALA A 340 -9.02 -71.17 -10.55
CA ALA A 340 -8.82 -70.22 -11.66
C ALA A 340 -9.20 -68.78 -11.26
N ALA A 341 -10.27 -68.65 -10.48
CA ALA A 341 -10.71 -67.34 -9.92
C ALA A 341 -9.62 -66.75 -9.04
N VAL A 342 -9.07 -67.51 -8.10
CA VAL A 342 -7.96 -67.07 -7.23
C VAL A 342 -6.78 -66.57 -8.06
N ALA A 343 -6.34 -67.33 -9.09
CA ALA A 343 -5.22 -66.93 -9.93
C ALA A 343 -5.44 -65.60 -10.64
N GLN A 344 -6.65 -65.29 -11.10
CA GLN A 344 -6.97 -64.03 -11.76
C GLN A 344 -7.08 -62.89 -10.75
N LEU A 345 -7.70 -63.10 -9.60
CA LEU A 345 -7.88 -62.07 -8.56
C LEU A 345 -6.59 -61.71 -7.83
N GLU A 346 -5.63 -62.68 -7.71
CA GLU A 346 -4.25 -62.37 -7.25
C GLU A 346 -3.55 -61.38 -8.20
N ARG A 347 -3.70 -61.62 -9.51
CA ARG A 347 -3.13 -60.72 -10.54
C ARG A 347 -3.87 -59.37 -10.56
N ASP A 348 -5.18 -59.29 -10.29
CA ASP A 348 -5.92 -58.06 -10.09
C ASP A 348 -5.34 -57.26 -8.92
N VAL A 349 -5.20 -57.86 -7.75
CA VAL A 349 -4.57 -57.22 -6.57
C VAL A 349 -3.16 -56.73 -6.91
N ALA A 350 -2.36 -57.53 -7.65
CA ALA A 350 -1.02 -57.09 -8.07
C ALA A 350 -1.05 -55.91 -9.05
N ALA A 351 -2.02 -55.88 -10.00
CA ALA A 351 -2.22 -54.73 -10.92
C ALA A 351 -2.59 -53.45 -10.17
N ARG A 352 -3.51 -53.54 -9.21
CA ARG A 352 -3.92 -52.37 -8.39
C ARG A 352 -2.78 -51.86 -7.51
N ARG A 353 -1.98 -52.75 -6.91
CA ARG A 353 -0.78 -52.35 -6.15
C ARG A 353 0.25 -51.58 -6.97
N ARG A 354 0.28 -51.77 -8.31
CA ARG A 354 1.12 -50.96 -9.23
C ARG A 354 0.50 -49.64 -9.62
N ALA A 355 -0.84 -49.54 -9.69
CA ALA A 355 -1.57 -48.42 -10.23
C ALA A 355 -2.08 -47.42 -9.18
N GLU A 356 -2.38 -47.91 -7.98
CA GLU A 356 -3.08 -47.17 -6.96
C GLU A 356 -2.20 -47.00 -5.70
N PRO A 357 -2.41 -45.88 -4.94
CA PRO A 357 -1.75 -45.70 -3.65
C PRO A 357 -2.04 -46.86 -2.70
N ALA A 358 -1.05 -47.21 -1.86
CA ALA A 358 -1.25 -48.19 -0.81
C ALA A 358 -2.45 -47.74 0.08
N GLY A 359 -3.44 -48.62 0.18
CA GLY A 359 -4.66 -48.31 0.98
C GLY A 359 -5.82 -47.69 0.19
N SER A 360 -5.79 -47.67 -1.14
CA SER A 360 -6.94 -47.21 -1.94
C SER A 360 -8.18 -48.06 -1.72
N PHE A 361 -9.39 -47.47 -1.84
CA PHE A 361 -10.65 -48.22 -1.79
C PHE A 361 -10.73 -49.32 -2.83
N GLY A 362 -10.19 -49.07 -4.04
CA GLY A 362 -10.11 -50.09 -5.10
C GLY A 362 -9.30 -51.30 -4.72
N LEU A 363 -8.15 -51.10 -4.11
CA LEU A 363 -7.30 -52.17 -3.61
C LEU A 363 -7.98 -52.99 -2.50
N GLY A 364 -8.67 -52.30 -1.56
CA GLY A 364 -9.44 -52.97 -0.51
C GLY A 364 -10.52 -53.87 -1.08
N THR A 365 -11.26 -53.39 -2.09
CA THR A 365 -12.29 -54.17 -2.78
C THR A 365 -11.72 -55.41 -3.51
N ALA A 366 -10.57 -55.28 -4.17
CA ALA A 366 -9.93 -56.38 -4.86
C ALA A 366 -9.46 -57.48 -3.86
N ILE A 367 -8.90 -57.06 -2.72
CA ILE A 367 -8.51 -58.00 -1.65
C ILE A 367 -9.72 -58.73 -1.07
N SER A 368 -10.88 -58.04 -0.87
CA SER A 368 -12.12 -58.68 -0.43
C SER A 368 -12.62 -59.73 -1.41
N ARG A 369 -12.55 -59.46 -2.72
CA ARG A 369 -12.95 -60.43 -3.76
C ARG A 369 -12.02 -61.64 -3.80
N LEU A 370 -10.74 -61.42 -3.63
CA LEU A 370 -9.77 -62.50 -3.53
C LEU A 370 -10.02 -63.36 -2.29
N ALA A 371 -10.38 -62.74 -1.16
CA ALA A 371 -10.76 -63.44 0.06
C ALA A 371 -11.99 -64.36 -0.19
N LEU A 372 -13.03 -63.81 -0.87
CA LEU A 372 -14.22 -64.56 -1.23
C LEU A 372 -13.89 -65.79 -2.11
N ALA A 373 -13.01 -65.65 -3.08
CA ALA A 373 -12.56 -66.76 -3.91
C ALA A 373 -11.85 -67.85 -3.09
N HIS A 374 -11.02 -67.47 -2.12
CA HIS A 374 -10.39 -68.42 -1.20
C HIS A 374 -11.37 -69.12 -0.26
N GLU A 375 -12.38 -68.39 0.19
CA GLU A 375 -13.46 -68.91 1.04
C GLU A 375 -14.20 -70.02 0.29
N TYR A 376 -14.65 -69.78 -0.95
CA TYR A 376 -15.30 -70.76 -1.80
C TYR A 376 -14.39 -71.95 -2.14
N ALA A 377 -13.07 -71.73 -2.20
CA ALA A 377 -12.09 -72.79 -2.38
C ALA A 377 -11.79 -73.62 -1.10
N GLY A 378 -12.47 -73.31 0.03
CA GLY A 378 -12.27 -73.97 1.33
C GLY A 378 -11.03 -73.54 2.08
N ARG A 379 -10.36 -72.48 1.64
CA ARG A 379 -9.07 -71.98 2.20
C ARG A 379 -9.33 -70.91 3.25
N TYR A 380 -10.10 -71.20 4.31
CA TYR A 380 -10.61 -70.28 5.29
C TYR A 380 -9.55 -69.44 6.01
N ALA A 381 -8.38 -70.02 6.32
CA ALA A 381 -7.31 -69.28 7.00
C ALA A 381 -6.70 -68.18 6.13
N VAL A 382 -6.60 -68.41 4.82
CA VAL A 382 -6.14 -67.39 3.86
C VAL A 382 -7.19 -66.32 3.68
N ALA A 383 -8.48 -66.73 3.55
CA ALA A 383 -9.60 -65.80 3.43
C ALA A 383 -9.67 -64.83 4.63
N ASP A 384 -9.59 -65.33 5.87
CA ASP A 384 -9.59 -64.51 7.08
C ASP A 384 -8.43 -63.51 7.11
N SER A 385 -7.23 -63.93 6.71
CA SER A 385 -6.09 -63.02 6.62
C SER A 385 -6.32 -61.89 5.62
N LEU A 386 -6.86 -62.19 4.43
CA LEU A 386 -7.16 -61.23 3.38
C LEU A 386 -8.30 -60.27 3.79
N LEU A 387 -9.35 -60.77 4.47
CA LEU A 387 -10.44 -59.94 4.99
C LEU A 387 -9.92 -58.95 6.04
N ARG A 388 -9.02 -59.35 6.92
CA ARG A 388 -8.39 -58.41 7.85
C ARG A 388 -7.57 -57.33 7.13
N GLN A 389 -6.85 -57.69 6.09
CA GLN A 389 -6.11 -56.73 5.27
C GLN A 389 -7.05 -55.75 4.58
N SER A 390 -8.15 -56.25 4.00
CA SER A 390 -9.15 -55.39 3.37
C SER A 390 -9.82 -54.46 4.39
N ALA A 391 -10.19 -54.98 5.58
CA ALA A 391 -10.79 -54.16 6.66
C ALA A 391 -9.83 -53.04 7.12
N ALA A 392 -8.52 -53.34 7.21
CA ALA A 392 -7.53 -52.31 7.55
C ALA A 392 -7.45 -51.20 6.49
N VAL A 393 -7.58 -51.54 5.20
CA VAL A 393 -7.64 -50.56 4.11
C VAL A 393 -8.89 -49.70 4.22
N PHE A 394 -10.06 -50.29 4.46
CA PHE A 394 -11.34 -49.54 4.60
C PHE A 394 -11.40 -48.71 5.87
N ALA A 395 -10.68 -49.07 6.91
CA ALA A 395 -10.60 -48.24 8.13
C ALA A 395 -9.87 -46.89 7.88
N VAL A 396 -8.94 -46.87 6.94
CA VAL A 396 -8.21 -45.65 6.56
C VAL A 396 -8.92 -44.87 5.44
N HIS A 397 -9.55 -45.58 4.52
CA HIS A 397 -10.28 -45.02 3.38
C HIS A 397 -11.66 -45.66 3.30
N PRO A 398 -12.64 -45.16 4.04
CA PRO A 398 -13.99 -45.72 4.03
C PRO A 398 -14.59 -45.66 2.62
N PRO A 399 -15.52 -46.58 2.30
CA PRO A 399 -16.25 -46.52 1.05
C PRO A 399 -16.91 -45.15 0.90
N PRO A 400 -17.02 -44.59 -0.32
CA PRO A 400 -17.80 -43.42 -0.54
C PRO A 400 -19.24 -43.65 -0.02
N ASP A 401 -19.76 -42.69 0.72
CA ASP A 401 -21.16 -42.80 1.18
C ASP A 401 -22.04 -43.14 -0.02
N PRO A 402 -22.97 -44.11 0.12
CA PRO A 402 -23.95 -44.30 -0.90
C PRO A 402 -24.73 -42.99 -1.05
N VAL A 403 -24.60 -42.38 -2.23
CA VAL A 403 -25.18 -41.10 -2.59
C VAL A 403 -26.67 -41.09 -2.17
N GLU A 404 -27.04 -40.08 -1.33
CA GLU A 404 -28.43 -39.68 -1.15
C GLU A 404 -29.12 -39.39 -2.50
#